data_0a1a128f6cbced155505b24cfb6752d5
#
_entry.id   0a1a128f6cbced155505b24cfb6752d5
#
_cell.length_a   1.000
_cell.length_b   1.000
_cell.length_c   1.000
_cell.angle_alpha   90.00
_cell.angle_beta   90.00
_cell.angle_gamma   90.00
#
_symmetry.space_group_name_H-M   'P 1'
#
loop_
_entity.id
_entity.type
_entity.pdbx_description
1 polymer ?
#
loop_
_entity_poly.entity_id
_entity_poly.type
_entity_poly.pdbx_seq_one_letter_code
_entity_poly.pdbx_strand_id
1 'polypeptide(L)'
;MEKLLLITPPFVQVNCPYPATAYLKGYLTRQGYQAEQYDLSIELINRLFSRDILLRIFDACTPEQMGKDPHLERMYGLRERYLSTIDTVMEFLRKGDNTLATLICNGEFLPQAGRFDAAGELDYFFGNLGTADCAKFLCTLYLQDLSDLIRGTVTEHFEIVRYGERISMSIPLFAKLEAELRQSRNPIEEEMVALLERQIEAVRPTLVGFTAPFPGNLLAILRCAQYLKERHPDIRIAMGGGYPSTELRTMTDKAIFRYIDYIILDDGE
;
A
#
# COMPACT_ATOMS: atom_id res chain seq x y z
N MET A 1 -3.41 31.65 -3.95
CA MET A 1 -2.50 31.22 -2.84
C MET A 1 -2.16 29.78 -3.12
N GLU A 2 -0.88 29.43 -3.11
CA GLU A 2 -0.45 28.06 -3.40
C GLU A 2 -0.91 27.13 -2.29
N LYS A 3 -1.49 26.00 -2.67
CA LYS A 3 -1.98 24.96 -1.76
C LYS A 3 -1.27 23.66 -2.08
N LEU A 4 -0.65 23.07 -1.06
CA LEU A 4 0.15 21.88 -1.19
C LEU A 4 -0.58 20.67 -0.60
N LEU A 5 -0.49 19.53 -1.27
CA LEU A 5 -0.90 18.23 -0.74
C LEU A 5 0.32 17.31 -0.68
N LEU A 6 0.69 16.92 0.54
CA LEU A 6 1.81 16.03 0.81
C LEU A 6 1.28 14.59 0.99
N ILE A 7 1.80 13.66 0.19
CA ILE A 7 1.26 12.29 0.13
C ILE A 7 2.33 11.29 0.54
N THR A 8 1.98 10.40 1.47
CA THR A 8 2.69 9.15 1.73
C THR A 8 2.14 8.09 0.77
N PRO A 9 2.90 7.64 -0.22
CA PRO A 9 2.42 6.70 -1.24
C PRO A 9 2.41 5.26 -0.74
N PRO A 10 1.64 4.35 -1.36
CA PRO A 10 1.71 2.91 -1.07
C PRO A 10 3.05 2.29 -1.49
N PHE A 11 3.54 1.23 -0.84
CA PHE A 11 3.14 0.83 0.50
C PHE A 11 4.31 1.10 1.43
N VAL A 12 4.00 1.71 2.55
CA VAL A 12 4.92 1.83 3.68
C VAL A 12 4.47 0.90 4.80
N GLN A 13 5.28 0.76 5.85
CA GLN A 13 4.91 -0.08 6.99
C GLN A 13 3.59 0.38 7.62
N VAL A 14 2.64 -0.54 7.75
CA VAL A 14 1.28 -0.23 8.23
C VAL A 14 1.18 -0.09 9.76
N ASN A 15 2.18 -0.56 10.49
CA ASN A 15 2.23 -0.53 11.95
C ASN A 15 2.96 0.70 12.52
N CYS A 16 3.51 1.55 11.65
CA CYS A 16 4.25 2.74 12.05
C CYS A 16 3.98 3.86 11.05
N PRO A 17 3.47 5.02 11.49
CA PRO A 17 3.25 6.16 10.60
C PRO A 17 4.58 6.70 10.09
N TYR A 18 4.65 6.99 8.79
CA TYR A 18 5.83 7.61 8.20
C TYR A 18 5.79 9.13 8.42
N PRO A 19 6.76 9.73 9.13
CA PRO A 19 6.61 11.07 9.69
C PRO A 19 6.84 12.21 8.69
N ALA A 20 7.41 11.95 7.50
CA ALA A 20 7.89 13.01 6.60
C ALA A 20 6.79 14.01 6.22
N THR A 21 5.60 13.54 5.83
CA THR A 21 4.50 14.43 5.42
C THR A 21 3.98 15.28 6.58
N ALA A 22 3.95 14.73 7.81
CA ALA A 22 3.54 15.48 9.00
C ALA A 22 4.56 16.58 9.36
N TYR A 23 5.85 16.23 9.29
CA TYR A 23 6.93 17.17 9.54
C TYR A 23 6.93 18.32 8.53
N LEU A 24 6.91 18.01 7.23
CA LEU A 24 6.87 19.00 6.16
C LEU A 24 5.60 19.88 6.22
N LYS A 25 4.43 19.29 6.50
CA LYS A 25 3.21 20.07 6.72
C LYS A 25 3.40 21.09 7.83
N GLY A 26 3.95 20.66 8.97
CA GLY A 26 4.20 21.54 10.12
C GLY A 26 5.16 22.67 9.78
N TYR A 27 6.24 22.36 9.07
CA TYR A 27 7.22 23.36 8.61
C TYR A 27 6.59 24.35 7.62
N LEU A 28 5.97 23.89 6.54
CA LEU A 28 5.35 24.73 5.52
C LEU A 28 4.25 25.62 6.08
N THR A 29 3.41 25.08 6.98
CA THR A 29 2.38 25.88 7.64
C THR A 29 2.99 27.02 8.46
N ARG A 30 4.11 26.78 9.14
CA ARG A 30 4.84 27.81 9.89
C ARG A 30 5.43 28.89 8.97
N GLN A 31 5.80 28.54 7.73
CA GLN A 31 6.25 29.47 6.71
C GLN A 31 5.11 30.21 5.98
N GLY A 32 3.85 29.96 6.36
CA GLY A 32 2.69 30.65 5.81
C GLY A 32 2.06 29.98 4.58
N TYR A 33 2.50 28.77 4.21
CA TYR A 33 1.89 28.02 3.13
C TYR A 33 0.66 27.23 3.61
N GLN A 34 -0.30 27.05 2.71
CA GLN A 34 -1.42 26.12 2.95
C GLN A 34 -0.97 24.70 2.57
N ALA A 35 -0.71 23.87 3.56
CA ALA A 35 -0.25 22.50 3.35
C ALA A 35 -1.20 21.50 4.03
N GLU A 36 -1.63 20.49 3.27
CA GLU A 36 -2.36 19.34 3.77
C GLU A 36 -1.52 18.07 3.59
N GLN A 37 -1.83 17.04 4.38
CA GLN A 37 -1.16 15.75 4.26
C GLN A 37 -2.20 14.63 4.09
N TYR A 38 -1.79 13.57 3.38
CA TYR A 38 -2.61 12.40 3.16
C TYR A 38 -1.77 11.13 3.15
N ASP A 39 -2.14 10.17 3.97
CA ASP A 39 -1.51 8.84 3.95
C ASP A 39 -2.31 7.92 3.02
N LEU A 40 -1.94 7.94 1.74
CA LEU A 40 -2.56 7.09 0.71
C LEU A 40 -2.24 5.62 0.95
N SER A 41 -1.14 5.30 1.64
CA SER A 41 -0.75 3.93 1.95
C SER A 41 -1.76 3.26 2.89
N ILE A 42 -2.04 3.89 4.04
CA ILE A 42 -2.98 3.32 5.02
C ILE A 42 -4.42 3.32 4.50
N GLU A 43 -4.81 4.34 3.75
CA GLU A 43 -6.14 4.41 3.16
C GLU A 43 -6.35 3.30 2.11
N LEU A 44 -5.34 3.04 1.27
CA LEU A 44 -5.41 1.96 0.30
C LEU A 44 -5.45 0.59 0.98
N ILE A 45 -4.66 0.35 2.04
CA ILE A 45 -4.74 -0.88 2.84
C ILE A 45 -6.14 -1.08 3.41
N ASN A 46 -6.71 -0.05 4.04
CA ASN A 46 -8.06 -0.12 4.59
C ASN A 46 -9.11 -0.42 3.49
N ARG A 47 -8.88 0.08 2.29
CA ARG A 47 -9.79 -0.14 1.16
C ARG A 47 -9.64 -1.53 0.57
N LEU A 48 -8.42 -2.00 0.34
CA LEU A 48 -8.14 -3.32 -0.23
C LEU A 48 -8.61 -4.46 0.67
N PHE A 49 -8.38 -4.33 1.98
CA PHE A 49 -8.80 -5.31 2.97
C PHE A 49 -10.20 -4.99 3.53
N SER A 50 -11.16 -4.76 2.63
CA SER A 50 -12.58 -4.65 2.90
C SER A 50 -13.35 -5.75 2.18
N ARG A 51 -14.52 -6.10 2.70
CA ARG A 51 -15.33 -7.21 2.16
C ARG A 51 -15.68 -7.01 0.68
N ASP A 52 -16.01 -5.77 0.27
CA ASP A 52 -16.43 -5.48 -1.11
C ASP A 52 -15.29 -5.58 -2.12
N ILE A 53 -14.08 -5.16 -1.76
CA ILE A 53 -12.92 -5.31 -2.65
C ILE A 53 -12.44 -6.76 -2.68
N LEU A 54 -12.39 -7.45 -1.54
CA LEU A 54 -12.04 -8.88 -1.53
C LEU A 54 -13.03 -9.71 -2.34
N LEU A 55 -14.33 -9.40 -2.28
CA LEU A 55 -15.33 -10.05 -3.12
C LEU A 55 -14.99 -9.92 -4.60
N ARG A 56 -14.64 -8.69 -5.06
CA ARG A 56 -14.25 -8.47 -6.46
C ARG A 56 -12.99 -9.24 -6.82
N ILE A 57 -12.00 -9.30 -5.92
CA ILE A 57 -10.76 -10.05 -6.16
C ILE A 57 -11.08 -11.55 -6.30
N PHE A 58 -11.86 -12.12 -5.41
CA PHE A 58 -12.28 -13.52 -5.50
C PHE A 58 -13.13 -13.81 -6.75
N ASP A 59 -14.03 -12.90 -7.13
CA ASP A 59 -14.87 -13.04 -8.33
C ASP A 59 -14.06 -12.96 -9.62
N ALA A 60 -12.95 -12.26 -9.61
CA ALA A 60 -12.04 -12.15 -10.75
C ALA A 60 -11.07 -13.34 -10.88
N CYS A 61 -10.97 -14.22 -9.87
CA CYS A 61 -10.12 -15.40 -9.90
C CYS A 61 -10.60 -16.41 -10.95
N THR A 62 -9.69 -16.89 -11.79
CA THR A 62 -9.98 -17.90 -12.80
C THR A 62 -9.59 -19.30 -12.33
N PRO A 63 -10.29 -20.37 -12.80
CA PRO A 63 -9.91 -21.74 -12.49
C PRO A 63 -8.46 -22.07 -12.87
N GLU A 64 -7.94 -21.45 -13.94
CA GLU A 64 -6.56 -21.64 -14.38
C GLU A 64 -5.55 -21.05 -13.37
N GLN A 65 -5.84 -19.89 -12.79
CA GLN A 65 -5.00 -19.29 -11.73
C GLN A 65 -5.02 -20.15 -10.48
N MET A 66 -6.20 -20.63 -10.07
CA MET A 66 -6.37 -21.48 -8.87
C MET A 66 -5.63 -22.80 -9.01
N GLY A 67 -5.69 -23.46 -10.16
CA GLY A 67 -5.06 -24.77 -10.40
C GLY A 67 -3.52 -24.73 -10.47
N LYS A 68 -2.90 -23.54 -10.52
CA LYS A 68 -1.43 -23.39 -10.54
C LYS A 68 -0.78 -23.50 -9.16
N ASP A 69 -1.53 -23.20 -8.10
CA ASP A 69 -1.00 -23.14 -6.74
C ASP A 69 -2.02 -23.71 -5.75
N PRO A 70 -1.72 -24.84 -5.09
CA PRO A 70 -2.60 -25.44 -4.08
C PRO A 70 -2.97 -24.50 -2.94
N HIS A 71 -2.10 -23.53 -2.64
CA HIS A 71 -2.36 -22.49 -1.63
C HIS A 71 -3.51 -21.58 -2.08
N LEU A 72 -3.49 -21.11 -3.33
CA LEU A 72 -4.56 -20.29 -3.89
C LEU A 72 -5.88 -21.05 -3.99
N GLU A 73 -5.84 -22.34 -4.36
CA GLU A 73 -7.02 -23.21 -4.37
C GLU A 73 -7.64 -23.33 -2.97
N ARG A 74 -6.81 -23.56 -1.94
CA ARG A 74 -7.25 -23.61 -0.54
C ARG A 74 -7.89 -22.29 -0.10
N MET A 75 -7.29 -21.16 -0.44
CA MET A 75 -7.83 -19.84 -0.13
C MET A 75 -9.18 -19.62 -0.80
N TYR A 76 -9.31 -19.99 -2.08
CA TYR A 76 -10.57 -19.89 -2.80
C TYR A 76 -11.66 -20.77 -2.18
N GLY A 77 -11.31 -21.96 -1.73
CA GLY A 77 -12.22 -22.83 -0.98
C GLY A 77 -12.70 -22.24 0.36
N LEU A 78 -11.88 -21.36 0.96
CA LEU A 78 -12.20 -20.64 2.21
C LEU A 78 -12.81 -19.24 1.98
N ARG A 79 -13.13 -18.87 0.74
CA ARG A 79 -13.57 -17.55 0.31
C ARG A 79 -14.63 -16.93 1.22
N GLU A 80 -15.72 -17.66 1.52
CA GLU A 80 -16.82 -17.14 2.33
C GLU A 80 -16.37 -16.81 3.77
N ARG A 81 -15.43 -17.59 4.30
CA ARG A 81 -14.86 -17.33 5.62
C ARG A 81 -13.99 -16.08 5.61
N TYR A 82 -13.15 -15.86 4.56
CA TYR A 82 -12.39 -14.63 4.40
C TYR A 82 -13.32 -13.42 4.30
N LEU A 83 -14.37 -13.50 3.47
CA LEU A 83 -15.33 -12.42 3.28
C LEU A 83 -16.15 -12.09 4.55
N SER A 84 -16.41 -13.07 5.41
CA SER A 84 -17.14 -12.86 6.66
C SER A 84 -16.29 -12.35 7.82
N THR A 85 -14.96 -12.49 7.76
CA THR A 85 -14.07 -12.16 8.87
C THR A 85 -13.23 -10.90 8.66
N ILE A 86 -13.01 -10.47 7.40
CA ILE A 86 -12.07 -9.40 7.08
C ILE A 86 -12.37 -8.08 7.80
N ASP A 87 -13.61 -7.64 7.83
CA ASP A 87 -13.97 -6.37 8.45
C ASP A 87 -13.71 -6.39 9.97
N THR A 88 -13.94 -7.53 10.62
CA THR A 88 -13.63 -7.74 12.05
C THR A 88 -12.13 -7.75 12.31
N VAL A 89 -11.36 -8.41 11.44
CA VAL A 89 -9.89 -8.40 11.51
C VAL A 89 -9.35 -6.98 11.39
N MET A 90 -9.81 -6.22 10.41
CA MET A 90 -9.40 -4.85 10.20
C MET A 90 -9.85 -3.92 11.34
N GLU A 91 -11.02 -4.17 11.92
CA GLU A 91 -11.48 -3.45 13.12
C GLU A 91 -10.58 -3.75 14.32
N PHE A 92 -10.24 -5.02 14.57
CA PHE A 92 -9.30 -5.41 15.63
C PHE A 92 -7.94 -4.73 15.46
N LEU A 93 -7.36 -4.75 14.26
CA LEU A 93 -6.05 -4.15 14.00
C LEU A 93 -6.05 -2.62 14.23
N ARG A 94 -7.19 -1.96 14.00
CA ARG A 94 -7.33 -0.51 14.24
C ARG A 94 -7.57 -0.13 15.69
N LYS A 95 -8.36 -0.93 16.43
CA LYS A 95 -8.87 -0.57 17.76
C LYS A 95 -8.19 -1.33 18.90
N GLY A 96 -7.65 -2.54 18.64
CA GLY A 96 -6.98 -3.36 19.65
C GLY A 96 -7.94 -3.95 20.70
N ASP A 97 -9.19 -4.25 20.36
CA ASP A 97 -10.20 -4.77 21.29
C ASP A 97 -9.84 -6.14 21.85
N ASN A 98 -9.82 -6.29 23.19
CA ASN A 98 -9.43 -7.52 23.87
C ASN A 98 -10.43 -8.66 23.65
N THR A 99 -11.72 -8.36 23.45
CA THR A 99 -12.75 -9.38 23.18
C THR A 99 -12.51 -9.98 21.80
N LEU A 100 -12.23 -9.14 20.82
CA LEU A 100 -11.85 -9.59 19.48
C LEU A 100 -10.52 -10.35 19.50
N ALA A 101 -9.54 -9.93 20.29
CA ALA A 101 -8.28 -10.64 20.44
C ALA A 101 -8.52 -12.07 20.93
N THR A 102 -9.34 -12.25 21.96
CA THR A 102 -9.69 -13.57 22.50
C THR A 102 -10.41 -14.43 21.43
N LEU A 103 -11.35 -13.84 20.70
CA LEU A 103 -12.06 -14.53 19.61
C LEU A 103 -11.09 -15.01 18.52
N ILE A 104 -10.16 -14.16 18.11
CA ILE A 104 -9.16 -14.47 17.08
C ILE A 104 -8.24 -15.61 17.54
N CYS A 105 -7.81 -15.60 18.81
CA CYS A 105 -6.91 -16.62 19.38
C CYS A 105 -7.59 -17.97 19.60
N ASN A 106 -8.93 -18.08 19.59
CA ASN A 106 -9.64 -19.35 19.76
C ASN A 106 -9.44 -20.35 18.59
N GLY A 107 -8.74 -19.96 17.53
CA GLY A 107 -8.36 -20.85 16.43
C GLY A 107 -9.46 -21.20 15.42
N GLU A 108 -10.73 -20.99 15.76
CA GLU A 108 -11.87 -21.30 14.89
C GLU A 108 -12.37 -20.10 14.06
N PHE A 109 -12.04 -18.88 14.52
CA PHE A 109 -12.56 -17.65 13.93
C PHE A 109 -11.95 -17.36 12.55
N LEU A 110 -10.62 -17.35 12.44
CA LEU A 110 -9.94 -17.06 11.19
C LEU A 110 -9.92 -18.26 10.25
N PRO A 111 -10.14 -18.06 8.93
CA PRO A 111 -9.75 -19.06 7.95
C PRO A 111 -8.22 -19.19 7.97
N GLN A 112 -7.73 -20.40 7.86
CA GLN A 112 -6.29 -20.70 7.90
C GLN A 112 -5.87 -21.33 6.58
N ALA A 113 -5.12 -20.58 5.77
CA ALA A 113 -4.47 -21.10 4.57
C ALA A 113 -2.97 -21.34 4.81
N GLY A 114 -2.13 -21.32 3.77
CA GLY A 114 -0.75 -21.81 3.84
C GLY A 114 0.18 -21.06 4.81
N ARG A 115 -0.08 -19.78 5.08
CA ARG A 115 0.74 -19.02 6.03
C ARG A 115 0.62 -19.53 7.46
N PHE A 116 -0.51 -20.11 7.81
CA PHE A 116 -0.74 -20.70 9.12
C PHE A 116 -0.03 -22.04 9.31
N ASP A 117 0.31 -22.78 8.25
CA ASP A 117 1.03 -24.05 8.34
C ASP A 117 2.43 -23.88 8.97
N ALA A 118 3.01 -22.68 8.89
CA ALA A 118 4.30 -22.35 9.49
C ALA A 118 4.20 -21.65 10.87
N ALA A 119 2.99 -21.51 11.43
CA ALA A 119 2.77 -20.73 12.66
C ALA A 119 3.40 -21.32 13.93
N GLY A 120 3.74 -22.63 13.92
CA GLY A 120 4.38 -23.31 15.04
C GLY A 120 3.49 -23.39 16.29
N GLU A 121 4.11 -23.64 17.44
CA GLU A 121 3.45 -23.69 18.74
C GLU A 121 3.26 -22.27 19.28
N LEU A 122 2.10 -21.67 19.03
CA LEU A 122 1.78 -20.30 19.45
C LEU A 122 1.89 -20.12 20.98
N ASP A 123 1.50 -21.10 21.75
CA ASP A 123 1.59 -21.08 23.22
C ASP A 123 3.03 -20.92 23.71
N TYR A 124 4.01 -21.47 22.99
CA TYR A 124 5.42 -21.33 23.33
C TYR A 124 5.92 -19.89 23.15
N PHE A 125 5.46 -19.20 22.10
CA PHE A 125 5.92 -17.84 21.78
C PHE A 125 5.19 -16.75 22.56
N PHE A 126 3.88 -16.91 22.80
CA PHE A 126 3.05 -15.85 23.36
C PHE A 126 2.64 -16.10 24.82
N GLY A 127 2.56 -17.37 25.28
CA GLY A 127 2.26 -17.73 26.67
C GLY A 127 1.04 -16.99 27.25
N ASN A 128 1.07 -16.71 28.55
CA ASN A 128 -0.01 -16.00 29.25
C ASN A 128 0.00 -14.47 29.09
N LEU A 129 1.00 -13.90 28.43
CA LEU A 129 1.22 -12.44 28.38
C LEU A 129 0.75 -11.78 27.09
N GLY A 130 0.30 -12.57 26.10
CA GLY A 130 0.28 -12.07 24.74
C GLY A 130 -1.00 -12.29 23.95
N THR A 131 -2.21 -12.39 24.57
CA THR A 131 -3.44 -12.59 23.77
C THR A 131 -3.59 -11.54 22.65
N ALA A 132 -3.36 -10.26 22.97
CA ALA A 132 -3.42 -9.20 21.97
C ALA A 132 -2.31 -9.32 20.91
N ASP A 133 -1.10 -9.68 21.30
CA ASP A 133 0.03 -9.84 20.39
C ASP A 133 -0.06 -11.12 19.58
N CYS A 134 -0.56 -12.21 20.18
CA CYS A 134 -0.93 -13.42 19.45
C CYS A 134 -2.00 -13.14 18.40
N ALA A 135 -3.05 -12.42 18.75
CA ALA A 135 -4.11 -12.04 17.80
C ALA A 135 -3.56 -11.17 16.65
N LYS A 136 -2.68 -10.20 16.92
CA LYS A 136 -2.01 -9.41 15.88
C LYS A 136 -1.16 -10.28 14.96
N PHE A 137 -0.42 -11.23 15.52
CA PHE A 137 0.37 -12.18 14.75
C PHE A 137 -0.51 -13.03 13.82
N LEU A 138 -1.62 -13.60 14.33
CA LEU A 138 -2.57 -14.36 13.53
C LEU A 138 -3.23 -13.50 12.44
N CYS A 139 -3.58 -12.26 12.76
CA CYS A 139 -4.06 -11.30 11.76
C CYS A 139 -3.01 -11.00 10.69
N THR A 140 -1.72 -10.97 11.05
CA THR A 140 -0.63 -10.79 10.08
C THR A 140 -0.56 -11.97 9.11
N LEU A 141 -0.63 -13.21 9.60
CA LEU A 141 -0.69 -14.40 8.74
C LEU A 141 -1.91 -14.38 7.82
N TYR A 142 -3.06 -14.02 8.35
CA TYR A 142 -4.31 -13.87 7.60
C TYR A 142 -4.19 -12.83 6.47
N LEU A 143 -3.59 -11.66 6.73
CA LEU A 143 -3.36 -10.64 5.71
C LEU A 143 -2.27 -11.07 4.70
N GLN A 144 -1.29 -11.86 5.14
CA GLN A 144 -0.28 -12.44 4.23
C GLN A 144 -0.89 -13.47 3.28
N ASP A 145 -1.81 -14.32 3.75
CA ASP A 145 -2.58 -15.21 2.86
C ASP A 145 -3.32 -14.39 1.79
N LEU A 146 -4.04 -13.34 2.18
CA LEU A 146 -4.74 -12.45 1.24
C LEU A 146 -3.76 -11.70 0.31
N SER A 147 -2.58 -11.35 0.78
CA SER A 147 -1.51 -10.79 -0.06
C SER A 147 -1.03 -11.78 -1.12
N ASP A 148 -0.89 -13.06 -0.75
CA ASP A 148 -0.53 -14.13 -1.69
C ASP A 148 -1.63 -14.34 -2.74
N LEU A 149 -2.91 -14.29 -2.36
CA LEU A 149 -4.03 -14.31 -3.28
C LEU A 149 -3.93 -13.16 -4.30
N ILE A 150 -3.78 -11.93 -3.82
CA ILE A 150 -3.66 -10.74 -4.68
C ILE A 150 -2.46 -10.88 -5.62
N ARG A 151 -1.31 -11.34 -5.10
CA ARG A 151 -0.10 -11.54 -5.91
C ARG A 151 -0.28 -12.59 -7.00
N GLY A 152 -0.98 -13.66 -6.71
CA GLY A 152 -1.21 -14.74 -7.67
C GLY A 152 -2.31 -14.44 -8.69
N THR A 153 -3.22 -13.50 -8.41
CA THR A 153 -4.43 -13.30 -9.24
C THR A 153 -4.55 -11.91 -9.86
N VAL A 154 -4.00 -10.89 -9.22
CA VAL A 154 -4.13 -9.48 -9.66
C VAL A 154 -2.83 -8.94 -10.23
N THR A 155 -1.74 -8.97 -9.45
CA THR A 155 -0.42 -8.50 -9.88
C THR A 155 0.71 -9.11 -9.07
N GLU A 156 1.72 -9.66 -9.77
CA GLU A 156 2.90 -10.25 -9.14
C GLU A 156 3.75 -9.26 -8.32
N HIS A 157 3.53 -7.97 -8.51
CA HIS A 157 4.24 -6.90 -7.81
C HIS A 157 3.66 -6.58 -6.43
N PHE A 158 2.53 -7.19 -6.06
CA PHE A 158 1.88 -6.87 -4.80
C PHE A 158 2.62 -7.46 -3.60
N GLU A 159 3.02 -6.59 -2.71
CA GLU A 159 3.48 -6.91 -1.35
C GLU A 159 2.98 -5.79 -0.42
N ILE A 160 2.50 -6.14 0.78
CA ILE A 160 1.88 -5.15 1.70
C ILE A 160 2.84 -4.01 2.07
N VAL A 161 4.15 -4.27 2.05
CA VAL A 161 5.19 -3.28 2.45
C VAL A 161 6.09 -2.87 1.29
N ARG A 162 6.13 -3.63 0.18
CA ARG A 162 7.17 -3.50 -0.86
C ARG A 162 6.62 -3.53 -2.28
N TYR A 163 5.45 -2.96 -2.49
CA TYR A 163 4.81 -2.93 -3.80
C TYR A 163 5.75 -2.39 -4.88
N GLY A 164 5.96 -3.19 -5.93
CA GLY A 164 6.81 -2.81 -7.05
C GLY A 164 8.31 -2.69 -6.74
N GLU A 165 8.79 -3.09 -5.55
CA GLU A 165 10.20 -2.95 -5.17
C GLU A 165 11.12 -3.67 -6.16
N ARG A 166 10.77 -4.88 -6.60
CA ARG A 166 11.57 -5.65 -7.56
C ARG A 166 11.74 -4.93 -8.89
N ILE A 167 10.68 -4.28 -9.39
CA ILE A 167 10.75 -3.46 -10.61
C ILE A 167 11.64 -2.25 -10.36
N SER A 168 11.43 -1.55 -9.25
CA SER A 168 12.15 -0.34 -8.91
C SER A 168 13.65 -0.58 -8.66
N MET A 169 14.02 -1.69 -8.02
CA MET A 169 15.42 -2.08 -7.81
C MET A 169 16.12 -2.55 -9.09
N SER A 170 15.39 -2.92 -10.12
CA SER A 170 16.00 -3.28 -11.41
C SER A 170 16.41 -2.06 -12.26
N ILE A 171 16.37 -0.86 -11.70
CA ILE A 171 16.82 0.36 -12.38
C ILE A 171 18.36 0.36 -12.46
N PRO A 172 18.92 0.06 -13.64
CA PRO A 172 19.45 1.15 -14.44
C PRO A 172 18.54 1.55 -15.61
N LEU A 173 17.41 0.91 -15.83
CA LEU A 173 16.57 1.20 -16.99
C LEU A 173 15.15 1.58 -16.55
N PHE A 174 14.89 2.89 -16.49
CA PHE A 174 13.55 3.47 -16.36
C PHE A 174 12.55 2.88 -17.39
N ALA A 175 13.06 2.34 -18.49
CA ALA A 175 12.29 1.64 -19.51
C ALA A 175 11.41 0.49 -18.98
N LYS A 176 11.82 -0.21 -17.92
CA LYS A 176 10.99 -1.27 -17.31
C LYS A 176 9.79 -0.69 -16.58
N LEU A 177 10.01 0.39 -15.81
CA LEU A 177 8.92 1.11 -15.14
C LEU A 177 7.94 1.71 -16.15
N GLU A 178 8.45 2.26 -17.25
CA GLU A 178 7.58 2.75 -18.32
C GLU A 178 6.79 1.66 -19.01
N ALA A 179 7.38 0.49 -19.22
CA ALA A 179 6.66 -0.65 -19.78
C ALA A 179 5.48 -1.04 -18.89
N GLU A 180 5.67 -1.03 -17.57
CA GLU A 180 4.60 -1.26 -16.59
C GLU A 180 3.55 -0.15 -16.62
N LEU A 181 3.97 1.12 -16.62
CA LEU A 181 3.06 2.27 -16.68
C LEU A 181 2.25 2.34 -17.99
N ARG A 182 2.68 1.71 -19.07
CA ARG A 182 1.91 1.61 -20.33
C ARG A 182 0.81 0.56 -20.29
N GLN A 183 0.86 -0.37 -19.33
CA GLN A 183 -0.21 -1.35 -19.14
C GLN A 183 -1.43 -0.66 -18.53
N SER A 184 -2.60 -1.23 -18.77
CA SER A 184 -3.83 -0.80 -18.09
C SER A 184 -3.66 -0.96 -16.56
N ARG A 185 -4.27 -0.06 -15.81
CA ARG A 185 -4.27 -0.15 -14.35
C ARG A 185 -4.94 -1.44 -13.90
N ASN A 186 -4.30 -2.11 -12.96
CA ASN A 186 -4.90 -3.24 -12.27
C ASN A 186 -5.91 -2.73 -11.21
N PRO A 187 -6.78 -3.60 -10.65
CA PRO A 187 -7.80 -3.19 -9.67
C PRO A 187 -7.26 -2.44 -8.45
N ILE A 188 -6.03 -2.73 -8.00
CA ILE A 188 -5.39 -2.05 -6.87
C ILE A 188 -5.02 -0.61 -7.27
N GLU A 189 -4.45 -0.44 -8.44
CA GLU A 189 -4.09 0.87 -8.99
C GLU A 189 -5.34 1.73 -9.28
N GLU A 190 -6.45 1.11 -9.71
CA GLU A 190 -7.72 1.81 -9.87
C GLU A 190 -8.27 2.33 -8.53
N GLU A 191 -8.26 1.52 -7.47
CA GLU A 191 -8.65 1.98 -6.12
C GLU A 191 -7.70 3.06 -5.59
N MET A 192 -6.39 2.93 -5.84
CA MET A 192 -5.39 3.92 -5.46
C MET A 192 -5.65 5.29 -6.11
N VAL A 193 -5.88 5.33 -7.42
CA VAL A 193 -6.14 6.59 -8.12
C VAL A 193 -7.52 7.16 -7.77
N ALA A 194 -8.51 6.33 -7.46
CA ALA A 194 -9.81 6.78 -6.98
C ALA A 194 -9.72 7.43 -5.58
N LEU A 195 -8.87 6.92 -4.70
CA LEU A 195 -8.55 7.54 -3.42
C LEU A 195 -7.83 8.88 -3.60
N LEU A 196 -6.83 8.91 -4.49
CA LEU A 196 -6.10 10.12 -4.84
C LEU A 196 -7.06 11.21 -5.36
N GLU A 197 -7.92 10.87 -6.33
CA GLU A 197 -8.86 11.83 -6.94
C GLU A 197 -9.75 12.48 -5.90
N ARG A 198 -10.32 11.69 -4.97
CA ARG A 198 -11.12 12.24 -3.87
C ARG A 198 -10.37 13.30 -3.06
N GLN A 199 -9.07 13.09 -2.82
CA GLN A 199 -8.24 14.06 -2.10
C GLN A 199 -7.93 15.29 -2.95
N ILE A 200 -7.67 15.11 -4.25
CA ILE A 200 -7.47 16.23 -5.18
C ILE A 200 -8.71 17.12 -5.23
N GLU A 201 -9.90 16.54 -5.35
CA GLU A 201 -11.16 17.28 -5.36
C GLU A 201 -11.41 18.04 -4.04
N ALA A 202 -11.14 17.39 -2.89
CA ALA A 202 -11.35 17.99 -1.57
C ALA A 202 -10.35 19.11 -1.27
N VAL A 203 -9.09 18.91 -1.60
CA VAL A 203 -8.00 19.83 -1.28
C VAL A 203 -7.82 20.89 -2.37
N ARG A 204 -7.96 20.53 -3.64
CA ARG A 204 -7.69 21.38 -4.81
C ARG A 204 -6.28 21.98 -4.75
N PRO A 205 -5.23 21.13 -4.69
CA PRO A 205 -3.86 21.60 -4.57
C PRO A 205 -3.35 22.18 -5.90
N THR A 206 -2.38 23.07 -5.81
CA THR A 206 -1.58 23.53 -6.97
C THR A 206 -0.29 22.73 -7.10
N LEU A 207 0.15 22.09 -5.99
CA LEU A 207 1.31 21.21 -5.95
C LEU A 207 1.00 19.97 -5.12
N VAL A 208 1.35 18.81 -5.67
CA VAL A 208 1.33 17.51 -4.97
C VAL A 208 2.78 17.08 -4.73
N GLY A 209 3.13 16.84 -3.47
CA GLY A 209 4.43 16.34 -3.05
C GLY A 209 4.35 14.89 -2.58
N PHE A 210 5.07 13.97 -3.22
CA PHE A 210 5.20 12.58 -2.78
C PHE A 210 6.48 12.39 -1.99
N THR A 211 6.39 11.67 -0.87
CA THR A 211 7.58 11.16 -0.19
C THR A 211 7.89 9.76 -0.68
N ALA A 212 9.12 9.50 -1.13
CA ALA A 212 9.61 8.19 -1.55
C ALA A 212 10.67 7.70 -0.56
N PRO A 213 10.30 7.06 0.57
CA PRO A 213 11.28 6.54 1.51
C PRO A 213 12.09 5.36 0.96
N PHE A 214 11.46 4.53 0.13
CA PHE A 214 12.01 3.26 -0.36
C PHE A 214 11.78 3.06 -1.86
N PRO A 215 12.55 2.18 -2.53
CA PRO A 215 12.36 1.84 -3.94
C PRO A 215 10.92 1.39 -4.26
N GLY A 216 10.31 0.62 -3.37
CA GLY A 216 8.97 0.07 -3.54
C GLY A 216 7.85 1.11 -3.72
N ASN A 217 8.09 2.34 -3.31
CA ASN A 217 7.11 3.42 -3.47
C ASN A 217 7.10 4.03 -4.89
N LEU A 218 8.19 3.85 -5.66
CA LEU A 218 8.37 4.58 -6.91
C LEU A 218 7.30 4.26 -7.95
N LEU A 219 6.95 2.99 -8.13
CA LEU A 219 5.92 2.60 -9.10
C LEU A 219 4.56 3.24 -8.77
N ALA A 220 4.16 3.21 -7.50
CA ALA A 220 2.92 3.83 -7.05
C ALA A 220 2.92 5.36 -7.25
N ILE A 221 4.05 6.03 -6.94
CA ILE A 221 4.21 7.46 -7.19
C ILE A 221 4.06 7.78 -8.68
N LEU A 222 4.75 7.04 -9.54
CA LEU A 222 4.70 7.28 -10.99
C LEU A 222 3.31 6.99 -11.57
N ARG A 223 2.58 5.99 -11.05
CA ARG A 223 1.21 5.71 -11.46
C ARG A 223 0.26 6.84 -11.02
N CYS A 224 0.41 7.36 -9.80
CA CYS A 224 -0.31 8.54 -9.32
C CYS A 224 0.03 9.78 -10.17
N ALA A 225 1.32 10.00 -10.45
CA ALA A 225 1.78 11.11 -11.25
C ALA A 225 1.26 11.05 -12.70
N GLN A 226 1.28 9.87 -13.32
CA GLN A 226 0.68 9.63 -14.63
C GLN A 226 -0.79 10.05 -14.63
N TYR A 227 -1.57 9.57 -13.66
CA TYR A 227 -2.97 9.95 -13.50
C TYR A 227 -3.17 11.46 -13.36
N LEU A 228 -2.36 12.11 -12.52
CA LEU A 228 -2.43 13.56 -12.32
C LEU A 228 -2.09 14.33 -13.60
N LYS A 229 -1.06 13.93 -14.34
CA LYS A 229 -0.71 14.55 -15.63
C LYS A 229 -1.80 14.41 -16.68
N GLU A 230 -2.54 13.30 -16.67
CA GLU A 230 -3.65 13.03 -17.59
C GLU A 230 -4.93 13.84 -17.24
N ARG A 231 -5.24 13.95 -15.93
CA ARG A 231 -6.53 14.50 -15.46
C ARG A 231 -6.44 15.91 -14.91
N HIS A 232 -5.30 16.29 -14.36
CA HIS A 232 -5.05 17.55 -13.69
C HIS A 232 -3.69 18.16 -14.12
N PRO A 233 -3.50 18.48 -15.42
CA PRO A 233 -2.21 18.89 -15.98
C PRO A 233 -1.63 20.17 -15.36
N ASP A 234 -2.47 20.99 -14.73
CA ASP A 234 -2.04 22.23 -14.06
C ASP A 234 -1.40 21.99 -12.69
N ILE A 235 -1.57 20.78 -12.11
CA ILE A 235 -0.96 20.44 -10.82
C ILE A 235 0.52 20.13 -11.03
N ARG A 236 1.39 20.81 -10.28
CA ARG A 236 2.82 20.48 -10.22
C ARG A 236 3.04 19.28 -9.31
N ILE A 237 4.01 18.45 -9.68
CA ILE A 237 4.31 17.20 -8.96
C ILE A 237 5.75 17.23 -8.51
N ALA A 238 5.97 17.14 -7.19
CA ALA A 238 7.27 17.01 -6.57
C ALA A 238 7.45 15.61 -5.95
N MET A 239 8.66 15.10 -5.96
CA MET A 239 9.04 13.87 -5.28
C MET A 239 10.31 14.11 -4.47
N GLY A 240 10.29 13.72 -3.20
CA GLY A 240 11.44 13.75 -2.30
C GLY A 240 11.53 12.54 -1.41
N GLY A 241 12.42 12.54 -0.43
CA GLY A 241 12.59 11.46 0.54
C GLY A 241 13.90 10.69 0.37
N GLY A 242 14.07 9.61 1.14
CA GLY A 242 15.33 8.86 1.21
C GLY A 242 15.76 8.26 -0.11
N TYR A 243 14.85 7.65 -0.86
CA TYR A 243 15.17 6.99 -2.12
C TYR A 243 15.67 7.96 -3.21
N PRO A 244 15.03 9.11 -3.51
CA PRO A 244 15.60 10.12 -4.38
C PRO A 244 16.96 10.64 -3.93
N SER A 245 17.12 10.86 -2.62
CA SER A 245 18.35 11.43 -2.05
C SER A 245 19.55 10.48 -2.08
N THR A 246 19.33 9.19 -2.15
CA THR A 246 20.38 8.15 -2.17
C THR A 246 20.51 7.52 -3.55
N GLU A 247 19.61 6.64 -3.91
CA GLU A 247 19.75 5.76 -5.07
C GLU A 247 19.45 6.47 -6.39
N LEU A 248 18.42 7.35 -6.43
CA LEU A 248 18.13 8.12 -7.65
C LEU A 248 19.07 9.31 -7.88
N ARG A 249 19.87 9.69 -6.90
CA ARG A 249 20.82 10.83 -7.02
C ARG A 249 21.77 10.71 -8.21
N THR A 250 22.17 9.49 -8.55
CA THR A 250 23.08 9.19 -9.67
C THR A 250 22.37 8.86 -10.98
N MET A 251 21.03 8.91 -10.99
CA MET A 251 20.25 8.61 -12.17
C MET A 251 20.49 9.65 -13.27
N THR A 252 20.86 9.19 -14.46
CA THR A 252 21.10 10.04 -15.62
C THR A 252 19.92 10.08 -16.59
N ASP A 253 18.98 9.12 -16.46
CA ASP A 253 17.80 9.05 -17.32
C ASP A 253 16.79 10.12 -16.96
N LYS A 254 16.53 11.02 -17.90
CA LYS A 254 15.59 12.14 -17.72
C LYS A 254 14.13 11.76 -17.95
N ALA A 255 13.83 10.50 -18.30
CA ALA A 255 12.48 10.07 -18.62
C ALA A 255 11.50 10.22 -17.44
N ILE A 256 12.00 10.17 -16.20
CA ILE A 256 11.20 10.40 -14.98
C ILE A 256 10.51 11.77 -14.99
N PHE A 257 11.14 12.79 -15.60
CA PHE A 257 10.58 14.15 -15.68
C PHE A 257 9.38 14.29 -16.64
N ARG A 258 8.97 13.20 -17.29
CA ARG A 258 7.65 13.13 -17.96
C ARG A 258 6.50 13.03 -16.95
N TYR A 259 6.78 12.54 -15.74
CA TYR A 259 5.81 12.30 -14.67
C TYR A 259 5.97 13.28 -13.51
N ILE A 260 7.21 13.59 -13.13
CA ILE A 260 7.58 14.40 -11.97
C ILE A 260 8.16 15.72 -12.45
N ASP A 261 7.67 16.86 -11.94
CA ASP A 261 8.21 18.17 -12.28
C ASP A 261 9.48 18.52 -11.47
N TYR A 262 9.51 18.09 -10.20
CA TYR A 262 10.61 18.40 -9.28
C TYR A 262 11.05 17.17 -8.50
N ILE A 263 12.35 16.93 -8.44
CA ILE A 263 12.95 15.95 -7.52
C ILE A 263 13.74 16.74 -6.48
N ILE A 264 13.35 16.56 -5.21
CA ILE A 264 13.95 17.24 -4.06
C ILE A 264 14.91 16.24 -3.41
N LEU A 265 16.17 16.63 -3.32
CA LEU A 265 17.22 15.84 -2.71
C LEU A 265 17.53 16.39 -1.31
N ASP A 266 17.94 15.49 -0.42
CA ASP A 266 18.28 15.78 0.96
C ASP A 266 17.08 16.35 1.76
N ASP A 267 17.25 17.43 2.50
CA ASP A 267 16.20 18.03 3.31
C ASP A 267 15.17 18.75 2.42
N GLY A 268 13.89 18.59 2.75
CA GLY A 268 12.78 19.11 1.94
C GLY A 268 12.24 20.47 2.41
N GLU A 269 12.92 21.12 3.38
CA GLU A 269 12.55 22.45 3.92
C GLU A 269 12.93 23.62 3.01
#